data_b22f380149c569cafd5a4cf3f752d69d
#
_entry.id   b22f380149c569cafd5a4cf3f752d69d
#
_cell.length_a   1.000
_cell.length_b   1.000
_cell.length_c   1.000
_cell.angle_alpha   90.00
_cell.angle_beta   90.00
_cell.angle_gamma   90.00
#
_symmetry.space_group_name_H-M   'P 1'
#
loop_
_entity.id
_entity.type
_entity.pdbx_description
1 polymer ?
#
loop_
_entity_poly.entity_id
_entity_poly.type
_entity_poly.pdbx_seq_one_letter_code
_entity_poly.pdbx_strand_id
1 'polypeptide(L)'
;MDALHKIQSQMPTPKPSMEKVKTSYLRKTVQEIACLMNESTYVVAMTGAGMSVESGIPPFRGVGGLWTKYGTPRMDGYADFKKDPIGWWNRRANKEADAHILELRDALEGAEPHAGHYALAEMEKRGAIQSVITQNIDGLDEKAGLKNLIEIHGNRTKLRCIECNERISLGSFVPLYAPKPCEKCDGLVKFDTVMFGEPIPDDVMTAARAEINKADCVITIGTSGTVRPASGLVWIAESAGATIVEINPNKTKLTALSKISLRSKAGSALPILLNALIN
;
A
#
# COMPACT_ATOMS: atom_id res chain seq x y z
N MET A 1 62.29 -3.46 16.23
CA MET A 1 60.91 -2.95 15.97
C MET A 1 60.11 -3.84 15.00
N ASP A 2 60.48 -5.11 14.77
CA ASP A 2 59.88 -5.92 13.69
C ASP A 2 58.89 -7.00 14.12
N ALA A 3 58.80 -7.34 15.41
CA ALA A 3 57.90 -8.41 15.84
C ALA A 3 56.46 -7.93 16.09
N LEU A 4 56.30 -6.69 16.56
CA LEU A 4 54.96 -6.10 16.79
C LEU A 4 54.20 -5.76 15.48
N HIS A 5 54.92 -5.40 14.42
CA HIS A 5 54.37 -5.09 13.11
C HIS A 5 53.85 -6.36 12.40
N LYS A 6 54.53 -7.51 12.58
CA LYS A 6 54.10 -8.80 12.04
C LYS A 6 52.89 -9.39 12.75
N ILE A 7 52.69 -9.12 14.05
CA ILE A 7 51.52 -9.59 14.82
C ILE A 7 50.29 -8.76 14.47
N GLN A 8 50.40 -7.46 14.20
CA GLN A 8 49.27 -6.62 13.79
C GLN A 8 48.76 -6.92 12.37
N SER A 9 49.62 -7.40 11.45
CA SER A 9 49.22 -7.78 10.10
C SER A 9 48.51 -9.14 10.00
N GLN A 10 48.53 -9.93 11.06
CA GLN A 10 47.86 -11.25 11.12
C GLN A 10 46.58 -11.26 11.95
N MET A 11 46.18 -10.14 12.55
CA MET A 11 44.88 -10.07 13.21
C MET A 11 43.76 -10.07 12.16
N PRO A 12 42.77 -11.00 12.24
CA PRO A 12 41.61 -10.95 11.36
C PRO A 12 40.91 -9.63 11.57
N THR A 13 40.62 -8.91 10.49
CA THR A 13 39.77 -7.71 10.53
C THR A 13 38.50 -8.02 11.27
N PRO A 14 38.10 -7.23 12.27
CA PRO A 14 36.89 -7.53 13.03
C PRO A 14 35.71 -7.60 12.06
N LYS A 15 34.96 -8.72 12.12
CA LYS A 15 33.73 -8.87 11.30
C LYS A 15 32.80 -7.68 11.61
N PRO A 16 32.26 -7.02 10.58
CA PRO A 16 31.34 -5.91 10.79
C PRO A 16 30.15 -6.38 11.65
N SER A 17 29.67 -5.50 12.53
CA SER A 17 28.47 -5.80 13.33
C SER A 17 27.28 -6.12 12.43
N MET A 18 26.34 -6.97 12.88
CA MET A 18 25.15 -7.32 12.12
C MET A 18 24.38 -6.08 11.66
N GLU A 19 24.39 -5.01 12.44
CA GLU A 19 23.75 -3.75 12.11
C GLU A 19 24.45 -3.02 10.94
N LYS A 20 25.78 -2.98 10.92
CA LYS A 20 26.56 -2.45 9.79
C LYS A 20 26.33 -3.24 8.50
N VAL A 21 26.23 -4.57 8.60
CA VAL A 21 25.94 -5.44 7.45
C VAL A 21 24.52 -5.16 6.91
N LYS A 22 23.52 -5.05 7.78
CA LYS A 22 22.14 -4.71 7.37
C LYS A 22 22.05 -3.34 6.72
N THR A 23 22.73 -2.34 7.26
CA THR A 23 22.74 -0.99 6.70
C THR A 23 23.45 -0.95 5.35
N SER A 24 24.56 -1.66 5.18
CA SER A 24 25.27 -1.78 3.90
C SER A 24 24.42 -2.47 2.84
N TYR A 25 23.77 -3.60 3.19
CA TYR A 25 22.82 -4.29 2.31
C TYR A 25 21.69 -3.38 1.86
N LEU A 26 21.03 -2.70 2.79
CA LEU A 26 19.95 -1.77 2.50
C LEU A 26 20.36 -0.70 1.49
N ARG A 27 21.48 -0.02 1.75
CA ARG A 27 22.00 1.04 0.86
C ARG A 27 22.35 0.51 -0.53
N LYS A 28 23.04 -0.63 -0.61
CA LYS A 28 23.42 -1.25 -1.89
C LYS A 28 22.20 -1.60 -2.71
N THR A 29 21.23 -2.31 -2.13
CA THR A 29 20.01 -2.72 -2.84
C THR A 29 19.15 -1.53 -3.23
N VAL A 30 19.07 -0.48 -2.39
CA VAL A 30 18.38 0.76 -2.74
C VAL A 30 19.06 1.44 -3.94
N GLN A 31 20.38 1.44 -4.01
CA GLN A 31 21.11 2.00 -5.17
C GLN A 31 20.81 1.23 -6.46
N GLU A 32 20.73 -0.10 -6.38
CA GLU A 32 20.33 -0.95 -7.52
C GLU A 32 18.91 -0.64 -7.98
N ILE A 33 17.98 -0.41 -7.04
CA ILE A 33 16.61 0.01 -7.35
C ILE A 33 16.59 1.40 -8.00
N ALA A 34 17.34 2.36 -7.46
CA ALA A 34 17.41 3.72 -7.99
C ALA A 34 17.96 3.74 -9.42
N CYS A 35 19.02 2.97 -9.71
CA CYS A 35 19.56 2.82 -11.07
C CYS A 35 18.47 2.29 -12.03
N LEU A 36 17.76 1.23 -11.62
CA LEU A 36 16.70 0.65 -12.42
C LEU A 36 15.55 1.64 -12.68
N MET A 37 15.15 2.42 -11.65
CA MET A 37 14.12 3.46 -11.83
C MET A 37 14.58 4.57 -12.78
N ASN A 38 15.85 5.01 -12.68
CA ASN A 38 16.40 6.03 -13.57
C ASN A 38 16.54 5.57 -15.03
N GLU A 39 16.67 4.25 -15.27
CA GLU A 39 16.66 3.65 -16.60
C GLU A 39 15.24 3.45 -17.16
N SER A 40 14.23 3.55 -16.31
CA SER A 40 12.83 3.34 -16.67
C SER A 40 12.19 4.64 -17.15
N THR A 41 11.25 4.52 -18.08
CA THR A 41 10.51 5.67 -18.63
C THR A 41 9.17 5.91 -17.94
N TYR A 42 8.58 4.85 -17.38
CA TYR A 42 7.29 4.93 -16.70
C TYR A 42 7.24 4.00 -15.49
N VAL A 43 7.44 4.57 -14.32
CA VAL A 43 7.44 3.84 -13.05
C VAL A 43 6.08 3.96 -12.37
N VAL A 44 5.47 2.83 -12.01
CA VAL A 44 4.25 2.78 -11.22
C VAL A 44 4.55 2.15 -9.86
N ALA A 45 4.11 2.78 -8.79
CA ALA A 45 4.16 2.17 -7.46
C ALA A 45 2.82 1.51 -7.13
N MET A 46 2.87 0.31 -6.52
CA MET A 46 1.68 -0.37 -6.01
C MET A 46 1.84 -0.63 -4.51
N THR A 47 1.05 0.07 -3.68
CA THR A 47 1.12 -0.04 -2.22
C THR A 47 0.07 -0.98 -1.65
N GLY A 48 0.35 -1.58 -0.49
CA GLY A 48 -0.59 -2.38 0.30
C GLY A 48 -0.43 -2.11 1.79
N ALA A 49 -1.13 -2.87 2.64
CA ALA A 49 -1.23 -2.64 4.08
C ALA A 49 0.12 -2.50 4.81
N GLY A 50 1.17 -3.14 4.30
CA GLY A 50 2.53 -3.01 4.83
C GLY A 50 3.11 -1.59 4.71
N MET A 51 2.57 -0.76 3.81
CA MET A 51 2.92 0.66 3.71
C MET A 51 2.51 1.43 4.98
N SER A 52 1.38 1.11 5.57
CA SER A 52 0.79 1.88 6.68
C SER A 52 1.09 1.30 8.08
N VAL A 53 1.84 0.18 8.17
CA VAL A 53 2.17 -0.45 9.45
C VAL A 53 2.97 0.48 10.38
N GLU A 54 3.87 1.28 9.83
CA GLU A 54 4.67 2.24 10.60
C GLU A 54 3.86 3.50 11.00
N SER A 55 2.65 3.65 10.48
CA SER A 55 1.64 4.62 10.95
C SER A 55 0.72 4.05 12.04
N GLY A 56 0.99 2.83 12.52
CA GLY A 56 0.19 2.18 13.59
C GLY A 56 -1.00 1.36 13.09
N ILE A 57 -1.21 1.27 11.78
CA ILE A 57 -2.33 0.50 11.21
C ILE A 57 -1.89 -0.97 11.08
N PRO A 58 -2.57 -1.93 11.74
CA PRO A 58 -2.20 -3.34 11.66
C PRO A 58 -2.35 -3.88 10.23
N PRO A 59 -1.42 -4.74 9.76
CA PRO A 59 -1.58 -5.39 8.48
C PRO A 59 -2.73 -6.42 8.54
N PHE A 60 -3.23 -6.87 7.40
CA PHE A 60 -4.24 -7.93 7.38
C PHE A 60 -3.64 -9.31 7.66
N ARG A 61 -2.43 -9.60 7.21
CA ARG A 61 -1.74 -10.90 7.31
C ARG A 61 -0.35 -10.75 7.90
N GLY A 62 0.21 -11.88 8.35
CA GLY A 62 1.54 -11.92 8.97
C GLY A 62 1.52 -11.58 10.44
N VAL A 63 2.67 -11.24 10.99
CA VAL A 63 2.82 -10.92 12.42
C VAL A 63 1.99 -9.69 12.77
N GLY A 64 1.11 -9.80 13.77
CA GLY A 64 0.18 -8.74 14.19
C GLY A 64 -0.97 -8.48 13.22
N GLY A 65 -1.15 -9.31 12.20
CA GLY A 65 -2.20 -9.13 11.19
C GLY A 65 -3.60 -9.46 11.71
N LEU A 66 -4.58 -8.65 11.30
CA LEU A 66 -5.98 -8.79 11.72
C LEU A 66 -6.54 -10.18 11.40
N TRP A 67 -6.29 -10.70 10.20
CA TRP A 67 -6.78 -12.03 9.81
C TRP A 67 -5.98 -13.17 10.44
N THR A 68 -4.76 -12.91 10.88
CA THR A 68 -3.99 -13.86 11.68
C THR A 68 -4.56 -13.98 13.08
N LYS A 69 -5.05 -12.86 13.65
CA LYS A 69 -5.60 -12.76 15.01
C LYS A 69 -7.06 -13.22 15.08
N TYR A 70 -7.89 -12.80 14.11
CA TYR A 70 -9.35 -12.96 14.16
C TYR A 70 -9.92 -13.93 13.14
N GLY A 71 -9.08 -14.51 12.27
CA GLY A 71 -9.51 -15.31 11.15
C GLY A 71 -9.83 -14.50 9.90
N THR A 72 -10.03 -15.20 8.79
CA THR A 72 -10.38 -14.57 7.52
C THR A 72 -11.81 -14.03 7.57
N PRO A 73 -12.08 -12.78 7.17
CA PRO A 73 -13.42 -12.22 7.19
C PRO A 73 -14.35 -12.94 6.21
N ARG A 74 -15.64 -12.79 6.43
CA ARG A 74 -16.69 -13.26 5.51
C ARG A 74 -16.51 -12.57 4.15
N MET A 75 -16.71 -13.35 3.08
CA MET A 75 -16.52 -12.87 1.70
C MET A 75 -17.79 -12.31 1.05
N ASP A 76 -18.87 -12.19 1.81
CA ASP A 76 -20.23 -11.81 1.38
C ASP A 76 -20.70 -10.44 1.94
N GLY A 77 -19.77 -9.64 2.47
CA GLY A 77 -20.09 -8.35 3.10
C GLY A 77 -20.87 -7.39 2.19
N TYR A 78 -20.61 -7.41 0.89
CA TYR A 78 -21.37 -6.59 -0.07
C TYR A 78 -22.79 -7.10 -0.28
N ALA A 79 -23.00 -8.41 -0.30
CA ALA A 79 -24.33 -9.00 -0.38
C ALA A 79 -25.17 -8.68 0.87
N ASP A 80 -24.55 -8.75 2.06
CA ASP A 80 -25.20 -8.36 3.32
C ASP A 80 -25.58 -6.86 3.32
N PHE A 81 -24.70 -5.99 2.83
CA PHE A 81 -25.01 -4.57 2.70
C PHE A 81 -26.22 -4.34 1.76
N LYS A 82 -26.22 -4.95 0.58
CA LYS A 82 -27.35 -4.78 -0.37
C LYS A 82 -28.68 -5.31 0.16
N LYS A 83 -28.64 -6.37 0.97
CA LYS A 83 -29.84 -6.97 1.57
C LYS A 83 -30.48 -6.06 2.61
N ASP A 84 -29.69 -5.38 3.42
CA ASP A 84 -30.16 -4.51 4.52
C ASP A 84 -29.21 -3.31 4.71
N PRO A 85 -29.27 -2.31 3.79
CA PRO A 85 -28.38 -1.14 3.87
C PRO A 85 -28.58 -0.33 5.14
N ILE A 86 -29.83 -0.14 5.57
CA ILE A 86 -30.16 0.64 6.77
C ILE A 86 -29.64 -0.07 8.03
N GLY A 87 -29.91 -1.37 8.15
CA GLY A 87 -29.39 -2.15 9.27
C GLY A 87 -27.88 -2.22 9.29
N TRP A 88 -27.22 -2.27 8.12
CA TRP A 88 -25.74 -2.19 8.05
C TRP A 88 -25.20 -0.89 8.65
N TRP A 89 -25.81 0.26 8.31
CA TRP A 89 -25.46 1.55 8.86
C TRP A 89 -25.73 1.64 10.36
N ASN A 90 -26.89 1.12 10.84
CA ASN A 90 -27.26 1.11 12.25
C ASN A 90 -26.30 0.27 13.09
N ARG A 91 -25.92 -0.94 12.63
CA ARG A 91 -24.91 -1.78 13.30
C ARG A 91 -23.58 -1.03 13.41
N ARG A 92 -23.19 -0.29 12.38
CA ARG A 92 -21.99 0.53 12.39
C ARG A 92 -22.08 1.67 13.43
N ALA A 93 -23.21 2.37 13.51
CA ALA A 93 -23.47 3.42 14.48
C ALA A 93 -23.38 2.90 15.93
N ASN A 94 -23.97 1.74 16.18
CA ASN A 94 -24.00 1.09 17.49
C ASN A 94 -22.69 0.38 17.85
N LYS A 95 -21.65 0.49 16.99
CA LYS A 95 -20.38 -0.25 17.15
C LYS A 95 -20.56 -1.77 17.22
N GLU A 96 -21.65 -2.29 16.66
CA GLU A 96 -21.94 -3.71 16.53
C GLU A 96 -21.20 -4.29 15.31
N ALA A 97 -19.86 -4.26 15.36
CA ALA A 97 -19.01 -4.78 14.30
C ALA A 97 -18.08 -5.85 14.88
N ASP A 98 -17.60 -6.73 14.03
CA ASP A 98 -16.61 -7.72 14.40
C ASP A 98 -15.34 -7.07 15.00
N ALA A 99 -14.71 -7.74 15.95
CA ALA A 99 -13.57 -7.22 16.68
C ALA A 99 -12.44 -6.72 15.76
N HIS A 100 -12.20 -7.39 14.62
CA HIS A 100 -11.20 -6.97 13.64
C HIS A 100 -11.54 -5.63 12.95
N ILE A 101 -12.85 -5.34 12.77
CA ILE A 101 -13.32 -4.07 12.19
C ILE A 101 -13.15 -2.95 13.22
N LEU A 102 -13.46 -3.21 14.50
CA LEU A 102 -13.29 -2.23 15.56
C LEU A 102 -11.81 -1.89 15.75
N GLU A 103 -10.93 -2.90 15.84
CA GLU A 103 -9.48 -2.66 15.96
C GLU A 103 -8.93 -1.88 14.77
N LEU A 104 -9.37 -2.20 13.54
CA LEU A 104 -8.97 -1.44 12.35
C LEU A 104 -9.47 0.00 12.41
N ARG A 105 -10.71 0.23 12.83
CA ARG A 105 -11.27 1.59 12.97
C ARG A 105 -10.48 2.43 13.96
N ASP A 106 -10.20 1.87 15.13
CA ASP A 106 -9.42 2.55 16.18
C ASP A 106 -8.02 2.89 15.69
N ALA A 107 -7.36 1.96 14.98
CA ALA A 107 -6.04 2.19 14.40
C ALA A 107 -6.03 3.24 13.27
N LEU A 108 -7.12 3.34 12.52
CA LEU A 108 -7.28 4.35 11.46
C LEU A 108 -7.60 5.74 12.01
N GLU A 109 -8.15 5.82 13.23
CA GLU A 109 -8.44 7.06 13.91
C GLU A 109 -7.13 7.67 14.44
N GLY A 110 -6.77 8.86 13.94
CA GLY A 110 -5.52 9.53 14.32
C GLY A 110 -4.24 9.02 13.65
N ALA A 111 -4.32 8.06 12.73
CA ALA A 111 -3.16 7.65 11.95
C ALA A 111 -2.64 8.79 11.06
N GLU A 112 -1.31 8.96 11.04
CA GLU A 112 -0.63 9.98 10.28
C GLU A 112 0.35 9.35 9.26
N PRO A 113 0.57 10.00 8.10
CA PRO A 113 1.60 9.56 7.18
C PRO A 113 2.97 9.53 7.86
N HIS A 114 3.75 8.50 7.61
CA HIS A 114 5.14 8.42 8.06
C HIS A 114 6.13 8.79 6.93
N ALA A 115 7.43 8.83 7.23
CA ALA A 115 8.48 9.23 6.30
C ALA A 115 8.43 8.51 4.93
N GLY A 116 7.95 7.26 4.88
CA GLY A 116 7.78 6.52 3.62
C GLY A 116 6.68 7.11 2.73
N HIS A 117 5.55 7.52 3.29
CA HIS A 117 4.47 8.17 2.53
C HIS A 117 4.94 9.50 1.94
N TYR A 118 5.61 10.34 2.74
CA TYR A 118 6.15 11.61 2.25
C TYR A 118 7.25 11.41 1.19
N ALA A 119 8.09 10.39 1.34
CA ALA A 119 9.10 10.06 0.33
C ALA A 119 8.47 9.62 -0.99
N LEU A 120 7.38 8.83 -0.94
CA LEU A 120 6.65 8.39 -2.13
C LEU A 120 6.01 9.59 -2.85
N ALA A 121 5.38 10.50 -2.09
CA ALA A 121 4.79 11.72 -2.63
C ALA A 121 5.87 12.66 -3.26
N GLU A 122 7.04 12.78 -2.65
CA GLU A 122 8.14 13.57 -3.20
C GLU A 122 8.75 12.92 -4.45
N MET A 123 8.83 11.59 -4.53
CA MET A 123 9.24 10.87 -5.75
C MET A 123 8.27 11.11 -6.91
N GLU A 124 6.95 11.09 -6.66
CA GLU A 124 5.94 11.43 -7.66
C GLU A 124 6.10 12.89 -8.12
N LYS A 125 6.17 13.83 -7.19
CA LYS A 125 6.34 15.26 -7.47
C LYS A 125 7.57 15.56 -8.33
N ARG A 126 8.64 14.77 -8.20
CA ARG A 126 9.87 14.87 -9.01
C ARG A 126 9.81 14.10 -10.33
N GLY A 127 8.74 13.40 -10.59
CA GLY A 127 8.57 12.59 -11.79
C GLY A 127 9.37 11.27 -11.79
N ALA A 128 9.92 10.86 -10.66
CA ALA A 128 10.57 9.55 -10.52
C ALA A 128 9.54 8.40 -10.45
N ILE A 129 8.30 8.70 -10.10
CA ILE A 129 7.13 7.81 -10.13
C ILE A 129 6.01 8.56 -10.82
N GLN A 130 5.35 7.94 -11.81
CA GLN A 130 4.30 8.58 -12.60
C GLN A 130 2.92 8.37 -12.00
N SER A 131 2.70 7.26 -11.30
CA SER A 131 1.40 6.94 -10.71
C SER A 131 1.56 6.00 -9.50
N VAL A 132 0.65 6.12 -8.54
CA VAL A 132 0.56 5.22 -7.38
C VAL A 132 -0.80 4.54 -7.38
N ILE A 133 -0.82 3.21 -7.34
CA ILE A 133 -2.02 2.40 -7.16
C ILE A 133 -2.00 1.87 -5.74
N THR A 134 -2.87 2.41 -4.87
CA THR A 134 -2.94 1.96 -3.49
C THR A 134 -4.08 0.97 -3.26
N GLN A 135 -3.80 -0.09 -2.52
CA GLN A 135 -4.81 -1.03 -2.01
C GLN A 135 -5.37 -0.58 -0.66
N ASN A 136 -4.75 0.44 -0.06
CA ASN A 136 -5.12 0.95 1.25
C ASN A 136 -6.33 1.87 1.16
N ILE A 137 -7.13 1.87 2.22
CA ILE A 137 -8.34 2.69 2.34
C ILE A 137 -8.18 3.80 3.38
N ASP A 138 -6.98 3.95 3.94
CA ASP A 138 -6.69 4.82 5.09
C ASP A 138 -6.60 6.31 4.75
N GLY A 139 -6.36 6.65 3.48
CA GLY A 139 -6.22 8.02 2.99
C GLY A 139 -4.85 8.64 3.29
N LEU A 140 -3.88 7.87 3.83
CA LEU A 140 -2.56 8.40 4.19
C LEU A 140 -1.73 8.79 2.97
N ASP A 141 -1.89 8.09 1.85
CA ASP A 141 -1.23 8.41 0.58
C ASP A 141 -1.66 9.80 0.07
N GLU A 142 -2.99 10.08 0.06
CA GLU A 142 -3.56 11.38 -0.30
C GLU A 142 -3.12 12.47 0.70
N LYS A 143 -3.15 12.17 2.00
CA LYS A 143 -2.73 13.08 3.08
C LYS A 143 -1.24 13.44 3.01
N ALA A 144 -0.39 12.52 2.53
CA ALA A 144 1.03 12.77 2.30
C ALA A 144 1.31 13.67 1.09
N GLY A 145 0.31 13.93 0.24
CA GLY A 145 0.41 14.84 -0.90
C GLY A 145 0.48 14.19 -2.27
N LEU A 146 0.32 12.87 -2.38
CA LEU A 146 0.20 12.18 -3.67
C LEU A 146 -0.97 12.75 -4.48
N LYS A 147 -0.76 12.95 -5.79
CA LYS A 147 -1.72 13.53 -6.72
C LYS A 147 -2.22 12.52 -7.75
N ASN A 148 -1.31 11.76 -8.34
CA ASN A 148 -1.62 10.75 -9.33
C ASN A 148 -1.87 9.40 -8.64
N LEU A 149 -2.91 9.38 -7.81
CA LEU A 149 -3.24 8.30 -6.88
C LEU A 149 -4.51 7.56 -7.35
N ILE A 150 -4.41 6.26 -7.52
CA ILE A 150 -5.55 5.38 -7.80
C ILE A 150 -5.82 4.52 -6.56
N GLU A 151 -6.93 4.79 -5.88
CA GLU A 151 -7.40 4.09 -4.69
C GLU A 151 -8.22 2.86 -5.12
N ILE A 152 -7.54 1.76 -5.43
CA ILE A 152 -8.18 0.61 -6.08
C ILE A 152 -9.24 -0.08 -5.20
N HIS A 153 -9.12 0.04 -3.89
CA HIS A 153 -10.14 -0.42 -2.94
C HIS A 153 -10.94 0.74 -2.32
N GLY A 154 -10.86 1.93 -2.93
CA GLY A 154 -11.54 3.13 -2.48
C GLY A 154 -10.91 3.77 -1.24
N ASN A 155 -11.66 4.65 -0.58
CA ASN A 155 -11.19 5.44 0.54
C ASN A 155 -12.29 5.58 1.62
N ARG A 156 -11.90 5.43 2.89
CA ARG A 156 -12.83 5.56 4.04
C ARG A 156 -13.30 6.99 4.32
N THR A 157 -12.63 7.98 3.76
CA THR A 157 -12.98 9.40 3.92
C THR A 157 -13.93 9.92 2.84
N LYS A 158 -14.41 9.01 1.98
CA LYS A 158 -15.33 9.30 0.88
C LYS A 158 -16.56 8.41 0.99
N LEU A 159 -17.69 8.90 0.49
CA LEU A 159 -18.88 8.09 0.18
C LEU A 159 -18.93 7.83 -1.32
N ARG A 160 -19.59 6.75 -1.71
CA ARG A 160 -19.85 6.40 -3.10
C ARG A 160 -21.27 5.85 -3.28
N CYS A 161 -21.93 6.33 -4.31
CA CYS A 161 -23.14 5.69 -4.82
C CYS A 161 -22.78 4.38 -5.52
N ILE A 162 -23.42 3.27 -5.16
CA ILE A 162 -23.12 1.97 -5.77
C ILE A 162 -23.71 1.80 -7.16
N GLU A 163 -24.63 2.67 -7.59
CA GLU A 163 -25.29 2.62 -8.89
C GLU A 163 -24.56 3.47 -9.94
N CYS A 164 -24.23 4.74 -9.63
CA CYS A 164 -23.65 5.66 -10.61
C CYS A 164 -22.18 6.03 -10.33
N ASN A 165 -21.59 5.47 -9.29
CA ASN A 165 -20.21 5.73 -8.83
C ASN A 165 -19.92 7.20 -8.44
N GLU A 166 -20.94 8.05 -8.26
CA GLU A 166 -20.75 9.41 -7.73
C GLU A 166 -20.07 9.34 -6.37
N ARG A 167 -19.02 10.13 -6.19
CA ARG A 167 -18.20 10.15 -4.96
C ARG A 167 -18.34 11.50 -4.25
N ILE A 168 -18.48 11.44 -2.92
CA ILE A 168 -18.63 12.59 -2.05
C ILE A 168 -17.52 12.54 -1.01
N SER A 169 -16.69 13.57 -0.96
CA SER A 169 -15.67 13.72 0.09
C SER A 169 -16.33 14.07 1.41
N LEU A 170 -15.96 13.38 2.48
CA LEU A 170 -16.48 13.61 3.82
C LEU A 170 -15.63 14.61 4.62
N GLY A 171 -14.41 14.91 4.17
CA GLY A 171 -13.46 15.65 5.00
C GLY A 171 -13.20 14.92 6.32
N SER A 172 -13.37 15.62 7.43
CA SER A 172 -13.23 15.04 8.80
C SER A 172 -14.53 14.43 9.34
N PHE A 173 -15.66 14.60 8.64
CA PHE A 173 -16.95 14.10 9.09
C PHE A 173 -17.10 12.62 8.70
N VAL A 174 -17.43 11.77 9.67
CA VAL A 174 -17.76 10.35 9.44
C VAL A 174 -19.23 10.14 9.80
N PRO A 175 -20.11 9.85 8.83
CA PRO A 175 -21.52 9.61 9.11
C PRO A 175 -21.70 8.38 10.00
N LEU A 176 -22.51 8.52 11.02
CA LEU A 176 -22.92 7.43 11.91
C LEU A 176 -24.13 6.65 11.37
N TYR A 177 -24.98 7.33 10.60
CA TYR A 177 -26.21 6.75 10.06
C TYR A 177 -26.17 6.72 8.53
N ALA A 178 -27.13 5.97 7.95
CA ALA A 178 -27.28 5.90 6.51
C ALA A 178 -27.40 7.32 5.91
N PRO A 179 -26.55 7.67 4.93
CA PRO A 179 -26.69 8.94 4.22
C PRO A 179 -27.99 8.92 3.40
N LYS A 180 -28.40 10.12 2.96
CA LYS A 180 -29.47 10.24 1.97
C LYS A 180 -29.12 9.44 0.70
N PRO A 181 -30.13 8.99 -0.07
CA PRO A 181 -29.90 8.47 -1.41
C PRO A 181 -29.08 9.44 -2.27
N CYS A 182 -28.45 8.92 -3.29
CA CYS A 182 -27.63 9.70 -4.21
C CYS A 182 -28.46 10.81 -4.88
N GLU A 183 -28.03 12.05 -4.78
CA GLU A 183 -28.71 13.20 -5.39
C GLU A 183 -28.79 13.11 -6.93
N LYS A 184 -27.89 12.29 -7.55
CA LYS A 184 -27.83 12.16 -9.00
C LYS A 184 -28.74 11.06 -9.56
N CYS A 185 -29.00 9.99 -8.80
CA CYS A 185 -29.74 8.81 -9.32
C CYS A 185 -30.60 8.07 -8.29
N ASP A 186 -30.76 8.63 -7.09
CA ASP A 186 -31.47 8.01 -5.96
C ASP A 186 -30.91 6.64 -5.51
N GLY A 187 -29.74 6.25 -6.00
CA GLY A 187 -29.07 5.00 -5.66
C GLY A 187 -28.55 4.96 -4.23
N LEU A 188 -28.24 3.75 -3.76
CA LEU A 188 -27.71 3.54 -2.42
C LEU A 188 -26.30 4.11 -2.28
N VAL A 189 -26.03 4.75 -1.15
CA VAL A 189 -24.75 5.35 -0.82
C VAL A 189 -24.09 4.62 0.34
N LYS A 190 -22.81 4.33 0.21
CA LYS A 190 -21.98 3.75 1.27
C LYS A 190 -20.60 4.40 1.32
N PHE A 191 -19.76 4.01 2.28
CA PHE A 191 -18.34 4.38 2.23
C PHE A 191 -17.72 3.89 0.92
N ASP A 192 -16.86 4.72 0.33
CA ASP A 192 -16.14 4.37 -0.91
C ASP A 192 -15.02 3.36 -0.65
N THR A 193 -15.32 2.30 0.08
CA THR A 193 -14.41 1.19 0.32
C THR A 193 -14.97 -0.04 -0.33
N VAL A 194 -14.20 -0.72 -1.16
CA VAL A 194 -14.63 -1.97 -1.80
C VAL A 194 -14.75 -3.07 -0.74
N MET A 195 -15.96 -3.57 -0.56
CA MET A 195 -16.26 -4.66 0.38
C MET A 195 -15.88 -6.02 -0.22
N PHE A 196 -15.72 -7.02 0.63
CA PHE A 196 -15.60 -8.39 0.15
C PHE A 196 -16.87 -8.80 -0.61
N GLY A 197 -16.67 -9.38 -1.81
CA GLY A 197 -17.76 -9.73 -2.74
C GLY A 197 -18.24 -8.55 -3.60
N GLU A 198 -17.70 -7.35 -3.40
CA GLU A 198 -17.99 -6.20 -4.25
C GLU A 198 -16.98 -6.15 -5.42
N PRO A 199 -17.43 -5.94 -6.67
CA PRO A 199 -16.52 -5.66 -7.77
C PRO A 199 -15.84 -4.31 -7.55
N ILE A 200 -14.57 -4.21 -7.93
CA ILE A 200 -13.90 -2.91 -8.03
C ILE A 200 -14.63 -2.09 -9.10
N PRO A 201 -14.96 -0.82 -8.84
CA PRO A 201 -15.63 0.02 -9.83
C PRO A 201 -14.87 0.04 -11.17
N ASP A 202 -15.60 -0.04 -12.27
CA ASP A 202 -15.03 -0.17 -13.61
C ASP A 202 -14.14 1.02 -14.00
N ASP A 203 -14.51 2.23 -13.59
CA ASP A 203 -13.72 3.44 -13.79
C ASP A 203 -12.35 3.34 -13.11
N VAL A 204 -12.31 2.86 -11.86
CA VAL A 204 -11.09 2.68 -11.09
C VAL A 204 -10.20 1.57 -11.68
N MET A 205 -10.82 0.42 -12.01
CA MET A 205 -10.07 -0.68 -12.61
C MET A 205 -9.51 -0.33 -13.99
N THR A 206 -10.27 0.42 -14.78
CA THR A 206 -9.84 0.91 -16.09
C THR A 206 -8.66 1.87 -15.95
N ALA A 207 -8.73 2.83 -15.02
CA ALA A 207 -7.64 3.74 -14.73
C ALA A 207 -6.37 2.98 -14.26
N ALA A 208 -6.52 2.03 -13.35
CA ALA A 208 -5.40 1.24 -12.84
C ALA A 208 -4.73 0.42 -13.97
N ARG A 209 -5.52 -0.20 -14.85
CA ARG A 209 -4.99 -0.94 -16.02
C ARG A 209 -4.28 -0.02 -17.01
N ALA A 210 -4.82 1.18 -17.23
CA ALA A 210 -4.20 2.15 -18.13
C ALA A 210 -2.80 2.56 -17.65
N GLU A 211 -2.63 2.77 -16.34
CA GLU A 211 -1.32 3.08 -15.76
C GLU A 211 -0.35 1.87 -15.82
N ILE A 212 -0.82 0.69 -15.47
CA ILE A 212 -0.02 -0.55 -15.54
C ILE A 212 0.43 -0.86 -16.96
N ASN A 213 -0.40 -0.63 -17.95
CA ASN A 213 -0.05 -0.89 -19.36
C ASN A 213 1.02 0.08 -19.93
N LYS A 214 1.24 1.23 -19.29
CA LYS A 214 2.32 2.15 -19.64
C LYS A 214 3.63 1.80 -18.95
N ALA A 215 3.55 1.07 -17.81
CA ALA A 215 4.69 0.85 -16.91
C ALA A 215 5.74 -0.07 -17.55
N ASP A 216 6.98 0.37 -17.54
CA ASP A 216 8.16 -0.47 -17.77
C ASP A 216 8.86 -0.87 -16.46
N CYS A 217 8.46 -0.24 -15.33
CA CYS A 217 8.85 -0.63 -13.99
C CYS A 217 7.66 -0.55 -13.03
N VAL A 218 7.44 -1.60 -12.22
CA VAL A 218 6.43 -1.59 -11.15
C VAL A 218 7.11 -1.88 -9.82
N ILE A 219 6.97 -0.95 -8.87
CA ILE A 219 7.50 -1.09 -7.51
C ILE A 219 6.36 -1.48 -6.58
N THR A 220 6.40 -2.68 -6.05
CA THR A 220 5.42 -3.18 -5.07
C THR A 220 5.92 -2.91 -3.66
N ILE A 221 5.12 -2.24 -2.84
CA ILE A 221 5.50 -1.77 -1.50
C ILE A 221 4.48 -2.28 -0.48
N GLY A 222 4.93 -3.13 0.46
CA GLY A 222 4.09 -3.59 1.57
C GLY A 222 2.85 -4.39 1.15
N THR A 223 2.82 -4.96 -0.06
CA THR A 223 1.70 -5.79 -0.53
C THR A 223 2.05 -7.27 -0.52
N SER A 224 1.09 -8.12 -0.19
CA SER A 224 1.27 -9.59 -0.17
C SER A 224 1.12 -10.25 -1.54
N GLY A 225 0.57 -9.55 -2.53
CA GLY A 225 0.25 -10.11 -3.84
C GLY A 225 -0.87 -11.17 -3.84
N THR A 226 -1.73 -11.18 -2.80
CA THR A 226 -2.76 -12.24 -2.65
C THR A 226 -4.18 -11.77 -2.91
N VAL A 227 -4.47 -10.47 -2.83
CA VAL A 227 -5.83 -9.92 -2.96
C VAL A 227 -6.13 -9.68 -4.42
N ARG A 228 -7.05 -10.45 -4.97
CA ARG A 228 -7.53 -10.30 -6.36
C ARG A 228 -8.81 -9.43 -6.38
N PRO A 229 -9.03 -8.67 -7.47
CA PRO A 229 -8.26 -8.63 -8.71
C PRO A 229 -7.01 -7.73 -8.68
N ALA A 230 -6.82 -6.87 -7.66
CA ALA A 230 -5.76 -5.86 -7.59
C ALA A 230 -4.35 -6.45 -7.81
N SER A 231 -4.00 -7.58 -7.16
CA SER A 231 -2.69 -8.21 -7.34
C SER A 231 -2.45 -8.71 -8.77
N GLY A 232 -3.52 -8.94 -9.55
CA GLY A 232 -3.42 -9.32 -10.96
C GLY A 232 -2.77 -8.26 -11.83
N LEU A 233 -2.80 -7.00 -11.43
CA LEU A 233 -2.17 -5.89 -12.15
C LEU A 233 -0.65 -6.05 -12.25
N VAL A 234 0.00 -6.58 -11.19
CA VAL A 234 1.45 -6.83 -11.21
C VAL A 234 1.81 -7.95 -12.20
N TRP A 235 0.97 -8.98 -12.29
CA TRP A 235 1.15 -10.06 -13.28
C TRP A 235 0.95 -9.56 -14.71
N ILE A 236 0.00 -8.63 -14.93
CA ILE A 236 -0.22 -7.99 -16.24
C ILE A 236 1.04 -7.21 -16.63
N ALA A 237 1.59 -6.39 -15.74
CA ALA A 237 2.80 -5.61 -16.00
C ALA A 237 4.00 -6.52 -16.32
N GLU A 238 4.25 -7.55 -15.51
CA GLU A 238 5.34 -8.50 -15.71
C GLU A 238 5.20 -9.23 -17.06
N SER A 239 4.01 -9.72 -17.38
CA SER A 239 3.74 -10.39 -18.67
C SER A 239 3.89 -9.44 -19.87
N ALA A 240 3.75 -8.13 -19.66
CA ALA A 240 4.00 -7.10 -20.68
C ALA A 240 5.50 -6.69 -20.75
N GLY A 241 6.36 -7.27 -19.94
CA GLY A 241 7.80 -7.01 -19.94
C GLY A 241 8.27 -5.97 -18.94
N ALA A 242 7.39 -5.43 -18.09
CA ALA A 242 7.78 -4.50 -17.04
C ALA A 242 8.66 -5.18 -15.98
N THR A 243 9.68 -4.47 -15.52
CA THR A 243 10.51 -4.93 -14.41
C THR A 243 9.77 -4.77 -13.09
N ILE A 244 9.71 -5.82 -12.28
CA ILE A 244 9.08 -5.79 -10.98
C ILE A 244 10.13 -5.64 -9.88
N VAL A 245 9.89 -4.69 -8.97
CA VAL A 245 10.68 -4.47 -7.75
C VAL A 245 9.77 -4.70 -6.54
N GLU A 246 10.29 -5.37 -5.51
CA GLU A 246 9.56 -5.61 -4.26
C GLU A 246 10.26 -4.95 -3.08
N ILE A 247 9.54 -4.10 -2.33
CA ILE A 247 9.95 -3.57 -1.03
C ILE A 247 9.00 -4.14 0.02
N ASN A 248 9.47 -5.13 0.77
CA ASN A 248 8.65 -5.80 1.78
C ASN A 248 9.55 -6.50 2.81
N PRO A 249 9.28 -6.39 4.11
CA PRO A 249 10.08 -7.09 5.13
C PRO A 249 10.01 -8.60 5.00
N ASN A 250 8.94 -9.14 4.42
CA ASN A 250 8.70 -10.57 4.26
C ASN A 250 8.70 -10.99 2.78
N LYS A 251 8.97 -12.27 2.52
CA LYS A 251 8.70 -12.86 1.22
C LYS A 251 7.20 -12.90 0.94
N THR A 252 6.80 -12.61 -0.31
CA THR A 252 5.42 -12.60 -0.76
C THR A 252 5.24 -13.46 -2.01
N LYS A 253 4.03 -13.51 -2.57
CA LYS A 253 3.80 -14.15 -3.87
C LYS A 253 4.46 -13.39 -5.03
N LEU A 254 4.78 -12.12 -4.83
CA LEU A 254 5.43 -11.28 -5.84
C LEU A 254 6.96 -11.43 -5.85
N THR A 255 7.55 -12.03 -4.81
CA THR A 255 9.01 -12.21 -4.70
C THR A 255 9.58 -12.98 -5.90
N ALA A 256 8.85 -13.99 -6.39
CA ALA A 256 9.29 -14.80 -7.53
C ALA A 256 9.27 -14.05 -8.88
N LEU A 257 8.48 -12.97 -8.98
CA LEU A 257 8.40 -12.10 -10.17
C LEU A 257 9.41 -10.97 -10.10
N SER A 258 9.90 -10.64 -8.90
CA SER A 258 10.68 -9.44 -8.67
C SER A 258 12.13 -9.64 -9.09
N LYS A 259 12.64 -8.75 -9.96
CA LYS A 259 14.07 -8.67 -10.32
C LYS A 259 14.91 -8.28 -9.11
N ILE A 260 14.38 -7.36 -8.29
CA ILE A 260 15.00 -6.92 -7.03
C ILE A 260 13.97 -7.03 -5.91
N SER A 261 14.36 -7.65 -4.80
CA SER A 261 13.53 -7.74 -3.59
C SER A 261 14.28 -7.17 -2.39
N LEU A 262 13.87 -6.02 -1.90
CA LEU A 262 14.43 -5.37 -0.73
C LEU A 262 13.67 -5.78 0.54
N ARG A 263 14.34 -6.46 1.46
CA ARG A 263 13.77 -6.89 2.76
C ARG A 263 13.86 -5.77 3.77
N SER A 264 12.93 -4.81 3.66
CA SER A 264 12.87 -3.63 4.52
C SER A 264 11.43 -3.18 4.72
N LYS A 265 11.20 -2.40 5.78
CA LYS A 265 9.98 -1.62 5.97
C LYS A 265 9.97 -0.42 5.03
N ALA A 266 8.78 0.05 4.67
CA ALA A 266 8.59 1.17 3.75
C ALA A 266 9.18 2.49 4.27
N GLY A 267 8.92 2.82 5.54
CA GLY A 267 9.43 4.04 6.18
C GLY A 267 10.94 4.09 6.31
N SER A 268 11.61 2.93 6.30
CA SER A 268 13.09 2.87 6.28
C SER A 268 13.66 2.91 4.87
N ALA A 269 13.02 2.25 3.91
CA ALA A 269 13.55 2.10 2.55
C ALA A 269 13.29 3.32 1.66
N LEU A 270 12.06 3.85 1.67
CA LEU A 270 11.65 4.88 0.72
C LEU A 270 12.37 6.23 0.89
N PRO A 271 12.68 6.72 2.12
CA PRO A 271 13.48 7.94 2.26
C PRO A 271 14.90 7.78 1.72
N ILE A 272 15.52 6.59 1.87
CA ILE A 272 16.85 6.31 1.33
C ILE A 272 16.79 6.22 -0.20
N LEU A 273 15.72 5.61 -0.75
CA LEU A 273 15.50 5.52 -2.19
C LEU A 273 15.30 6.90 -2.80
N LEU A 274 14.50 7.76 -2.19
CA LEU A 274 14.33 9.15 -2.61
C LEU A 274 15.68 9.87 -2.69
N ASN A 275 16.51 9.74 -1.65
CA ASN A 275 17.84 10.35 -1.65
C ASN A 275 18.76 9.79 -2.75
N ALA A 276 18.68 8.50 -3.07
CA ALA A 276 19.47 7.87 -4.12
C ALA A 276 19.03 8.25 -5.54
N LEU A 277 17.78 8.67 -5.72
CA LEU A 277 17.25 9.18 -7.00
C LEU A 277 17.60 10.65 -7.26
N ILE A 278 17.93 11.40 -6.20
CA ILE A 278 18.24 12.85 -6.28
C ILE A 278 19.74 13.10 -6.52
N ASN A 279 20.60 12.19 -6.07
CA ASN A 279 22.07 12.28 -6.16
C ASN A 279 22.60 11.44 -7.30
#